data_4f5d4d446f3a419e4a0e998dc6e50e6d
#
_entry.id   4f5d4d446f3a419e4a0e998dc6e50e6d
#
_cell.length_a   1.000
_cell.length_b   1.000
_cell.length_c   1.000
_cell.angle_alpha   90.00
_cell.angle_beta   90.00
_cell.angle_gamma   90.00
#
_symmetry.space_group_name_H-M   'P 1'
#
loop_
_entity.id
_entity.type
_entity.pdbx_description
1 polymer ?
#
loop_
_entity_poly.entity_id
_entity_poly.type
_entity_poly.pdbx_seq_one_letter_code
_entity_poly.pdbx_strand_id
1 'polypeptide(L)'
;MLYFENDYCEGAHPAILQKLTETNFEKVSGYGTDPYCASAKEKIRAACACPEADVFFISGGTQANSIVIAATLRRWEGVIAAATGHVAGHEAGAIEFTGHKVIGLPQKNGKLDAATVEDFCKTFYADSNHDHMVFPGMVYISHPTEYGTLYSKAELEALSAVCHTYHMPLFVDGARLGYALVSEGTDVTLADLARLTDVFYIGGTKVGALCGEAVVFPHGAPAHFMTMVKQQGALLAKGRLMGIQFDVLFTDGLYTRISCNAIETANALKKSLAAKGYRFFMDSPTNQLFVVLENTQLAALEGRAKFGFWEKFDDSHTVVRIATSWATRMEEIEQLIALM
;
A
#
# COMPACT_ATOMS: atom_id res chain seq x y z
N MET A 1 10.48 0.11 25.99
CA MET A 1 10.24 -0.91 24.95
C MET A 1 10.25 -0.22 23.60
N LEU A 2 11.02 -0.69 22.65
CA LEU A 2 11.07 -0.20 21.27
C LEU A 2 10.02 -0.91 20.42
N TYR A 3 9.29 -0.18 19.58
CA TYR A 3 8.21 -0.73 18.74
C TYR A 3 8.60 -0.62 17.27
N PHE A 4 8.86 -1.77 16.63
CA PHE A 4 9.21 -1.90 15.23
C PHE A 4 8.39 -3.00 14.53
N GLU A 5 7.26 -3.41 15.11
CA GLU A 5 6.43 -4.49 14.57
C GLU A 5 5.66 -4.07 13.31
N ASN A 6 5.34 -2.78 13.19
CA ASN A 6 4.65 -2.21 12.04
C ASN A 6 4.91 -0.69 11.93
N ASP A 7 4.46 -0.08 10.85
CA ASP A 7 4.63 1.33 10.52
C ASP A 7 3.35 2.17 10.72
N TYR A 8 2.49 1.74 11.65
CA TYR A 8 1.25 2.43 12.05
C TYR A 8 1.02 2.35 13.57
N CYS A 9 2.11 2.38 14.35
CA CYS A 9 2.03 2.39 15.81
C CYS A 9 1.72 3.77 16.36
N GLU A 10 2.11 4.84 15.65
CA GLU A 10 1.92 6.23 16.05
C GLU A 10 0.57 6.77 15.58
N GLY A 11 0.20 7.93 16.12
CA GLY A 11 -0.97 8.70 15.68
C GLY A 11 -0.72 9.45 14.37
N ALA A 12 -1.35 10.63 14.21
CA ALA A 12 -1.13 11.45 13.03
C ALA A 12 0.02 12.45 13.22
N HIS A 13 0.55 12.92 12.07
CA HIS A 13 1.48 14.05 12.06
C HIS A 13 0.88 15.27 12.77
N PRO A 14 1.66 16.00 13.61
CA PRO A 14 1.15 17.11 14.43
C PRO A 14 0.37 18.17 13.64
N ALA A 15 0.80 18.49 12.41
CA ALA A 15 0.10 19.44 11.54
C ALA A 15 -1.34 19.02 11.19
N ILE A 16 -1.60 17.71 11.08
CA ILE A 16 -2.95 17.18 10.87
C ILE A 16 -3.80 17.40 12.12
N LEU A 17 -3.28 17.06 13.30
CA LEU A 17 -3.99 17.24 14.57
C LEU A 17 -4.30 18.72 14.82
N GLN A 18 -3.33 19.60 14.54
CA GLN A 18 -3.52 21.04 14.60
C GLN A 18 -4.66 21.50 13.68
N LYS A 19 -4.64 21.09 12.41
CA LYS A 19 -5.67 21.48 11.44
C LYS A 19 -7.06 20.95 11.81
N LEU A 20 -7.14 19.73 12.32
CA LEU A 20 -8.39 19.17 12.86
C LEU A 20 -8.94 20.01 14.03
N THR A 21 -8.06 20.46 14.92
CA THR A 21 -8.42 21.30 16.08
C THR A 21 -8.90 22.70 15.63
N GLU A 22 -8.15 23.35 14.74
CA GLU A 22 -8.47 24.68 14.21
C GLU A 22 -9.84 24.71 13.53
N THR A 23 -10.17 23.66 12.79
CA THR A 23 -11.40 23.60 11.98
C THR A 23 -12.58 22.94 12.69
N ASN A 24 -12.42 22.50 13.95
CA ASN A 24 -13.39 21.65 14.64
C ASN A 24 -14.81 22.21 14.70
N PHE A 25 -14.96 23.51 14.85
CA PHE A 25 -16.28 24.17 14.95
C PHE A 25 -16.82 24.72 13.63
N GLU A 26 -16.08 24.56 12.54
CA GLU A 26 -16.56 24.97 11.23
C GLU A 26 -17.73 24.08 10.76
N LYS A 27 -18.76 24.72 10.21
CA LYS A 27 -19.91 24.03 9.61
C LYS A 27 -19.68 23.88 8.12
N VAL A 28 -19.44 22.67 7.67
CA VAL A 28 -19.21 22.33 6.26
C VAL A 28 -20.09 21.16 5.81
N SER A 29 -20.23 20.98 4.50
CA SER A 29 -20.96 19.85 3.92
C SER A 29 -20.38 18.52 4.35
N GLY A 30 -21.21 17.49 4.45
CA GLY A 30 -20.80 16.12 4.80
C GLY A 30 -20.40 15.28 3.60
N TYR A 31 -20.07 14.02 3.88
CA TYR A 31 -19.87 12.96 2.88
C TYR A 31 -18.80 13.27 1.83
N GLY A 32 -17.75 14.04 2.20
CA GLY A 32 -16.63 14.35 1.31
C GLY A 32 -16.91 15.42 0.27
N THR A 33 -17.98 16.21 0.43
CA THR A 33 -18.31 17.35 -0.44
C THR A 33 -17.90 18.70 0.17
N ASP A 34 -17.11 18.67 1.23
CA ASP A 34 -16.56 19.83 1.92
C ASP A 34 -15.34 20.42 1.20
N PRO A 35 -14.96 21.67 1.52
CA PRO A 35 -13.84 22.35 0.85
C PRO A 35 -12.47 21.70 1.11
N TYR A 36 -12.28 21.00 2.24
CA TYR A 36 -11.03 20.31 2.53
C TYR A 36 -10.86 19.09 1.63
N CYS A 37 -11.91 18.31 1.44
CA CYS A 37 -11.89 17.21 0.48
C CYS A 37 -11.68 17.72 -0.96
N ALA A 38 -12.29 18.84 -1.34
CA ALA A 38 -12.07 19.44 -2.66
C ALA A 38 -10.61 19.87 -2.84
N SER A 39 -10.05 20.61 -1.88
CA SER A 39 -8.64 21.05 -1.90
C SER A 39 -7.66 19.86 -1.95
N ALA A 40 -7.89 18.84 -1.12
CA ALA A 40 -7.04 17.64 -1.12
C ALA A 40 -7.04 16.92 -2.49
N LYS A 41 -8.21 16.77 -3.11
CA LYS A 41 -8.34 16.16 -4.44
C LYS A 41 -7.57 16.95 -5.50
N GLU A 42 -7.66 18.28 -5.51
CA GLU A 42 -6.91 19.12 -6.45
C GLU A 42 -5.39 18.97 -6.26
N LYS A 43 -4.91 18.95 -5.02
CA LYS A 43 -3.48 18.74 -4.73
C LYS A 43 -3.00 17.35 -5.19
N ILE A 44 -3.80 16.31 -4.98
CA ILE A 44 -3.48 14.95 -5.45
C ILE A 44 -3.47 14.90 -6.98
N ARG A 45 -4.46 15.47 -7.67
CA ARG A 45 -4.49 15.58 -9.13
C ARG A 45 -3.25 16.27 -9.68
N ALA A 46 -2.86 17.38 -9.05
CA ALA A 46 -1.65 18.10 -9.41
C ALA A 46 -0.39 17.25 -9.20
N ALA A 47 -0.27 16.54 -8.07
CA ALA A 47 0.87 15.67 -7.78
C ALA A 47 0.96 14.47 -8.74
N CYS A 48 -0.19 13.97 -9.21
CA CYS A 48 -0.29 12.89 -10.20
C CYS A 48 -0.15 13.37 -11.65
N ALA A 49 -0.06 14.69 -11.88
CA ALA A 49 -0.12 15.31 -13.23
C ALA A 49 -1.35 14.83 -14.03
N CYS A 50 -2.48 14.59 -13.36
CA CYS A 50 -3.70 14.02 -13.92
C CYS A 50 -4.93 14.84 -13.46
N PRO A 51 -5.22 15.98 -14.11
CA PRO A 51 -6.28 16.91 -13.68
C PRO A 51 -7.69 16.32 -13.75
N GLU A 52 -7.90 15.34 -14.64
CA GLU A 52 -9.22 14.72 -14.84
C GLU A 52 -9.47 13.51 -13.93
N ALA A 53 -8.50 13.12 -13.09
CA ALA A 53 -8.65 11.94 -12.23
C ALA A 53 -9.81 12.10 -11.24
N ASP A 54 -10.56 11.02 -11.06
CA ASP A 54 -11.48 10.90 -9.93
C ASP A 54 -10.73 10.47 -8.67
N VAL A 55 -10.94 11.20 -7.57
CA VAL A 55 -10.29 10.92 -6.29
C VAL A 55 -11.33 10.68 -5.20
N PHE A 56 -11.19 9.58 -4.46
CA PHE A 56 -12.06 9.21 -3.34
C PHE A 56 -11.24 8.90 -2.10
N PHE A 57 -11.75 9.29 -0.92
CA PHE A 57 -11.11 8.98 0.35
C PHE A 57 -11.84 7.82 1.04
N ILE A 58 -11.10 6.76 1.34
CA ILE A 58 -11.58 5.55 2.01
C ILE A 58 -10.81 5.38 3.33
N SER A 59 -11.43 4.83 4.36
CA SER A 59 -10.87 4.85 5.71
C SER A 59 -9.72 3.87 5.97
N GLY A 60 -9.47 2.91 5.10
CA GLY A 60 -8.38 1.94 5.24
C GLY A 60 -8.17 1.09 4.01
N GLY A 61 -6.97 0.46 3.89
CA GLY A 61 -6.54 -0.28 2.71
C GLY A 61 -7.43 -1.46 2.36
N THR A 62 -7.74 -2.34 3.32
CA THR A 62 -8.65 -3.49 3.09
C THR A 62 -10.01 -3.06 2.57
N GLN A 63 -10.57 -1.96 3.11
CA GLN A 63 -11.83 -1.43 2.64
C GLN A 63 -11.70 -0.83 1.22
N ALA A 64 -10.58 -0.15 0.92
CA ALA A 64 -10.30 0.36 -0.41
C ALA A 64 -10.19 -0.78 -1.43
N ASN A 65 -9.44 -1.84 -1.11
CA ASN A 65 -9.29 -3.02 -1.95
C ASN A 65 -10.64 -3.68 -2.25
N SER A 66 -11.43 -3.95 -1.20
CA SER A 66 -12.77 -4.56 -1.34
C SER A 66 -13.70 -3.72 -2.22
N ILE A 67 -13.75 -2.39 -2.02
CA ILE A 67 -14.64 -1.50 -2.76
C ILE A 67 -14.21 -1.38 -4.23
N VAL A 68 -12.91 -1.18 -4.49
CA VAL A 68 -12.38 -1.05 -5.85
C VAL A 68 -12.64 -2.33 -6.63
N ILE A 69 -12.31 -3.49 -6.07
CA ILE A 69 -12.49 -4.78 -6.73
C ILE A 69 -13.96 -5.06 -6.98
N ALA A 70 -14.83 -4.89 -5.98
CA ALA A 70 -16.27 -5.12 -6.12
C ALA A 70 -16.97 -4.14 -7.06
N ALA A 71 -16.47 -2.90 -7.19
CA ALA A 71 -17.05 -1.91 -8.09
C ALA A 71 -16.60 -2.08 -9.55
N THR A 72 -15.46 -2.74 -9.76
CA THR A 72 -14.83 -2.85 -11.09
C THR A 72 -15.14 -4.19 -11.75
N LEU A 73 -15.14 -5.28 -10.98
CA LEU A 73 -15.30 -6.63 -11.50
C LEU A 73 -16.76 -7.01 -11.73
N ARG A 74 -16.98 -7.84 -12.75
CA ARG A 74 -18.25 -8.54 -12.98
C ARG A 74 -18.31 -9.78 -12.08
N ARG A 75 -19.52 -10.24 -11.80
CA ARG A 75 -19.80 -11.37 -10.87
C ARG A 75 -19.01 -12.65 -11.11
N TRP A 76 -18.61 -12.90 -12.36
CA TRP A 76 -17.87 -14.11 -12.78
C TRP A 76 -16.37 -13.88 -12.87
N GLU A 77 -15.92 -12.67 -12.55
CA GLU A 77 -14.51 -12.30 -12.63
C GLU A 77 -13.85 -12.37 -11.27
N GLY A 78 -12.56 -12.68 -11.29
CA GLY A 78 -11.67 -12.65 -10.14
C GLY A 78 -10.49 -11.71 -10.35
N VAL A 79 -9.79 -11.40 -9.27
CA VAL A 79 -8.61 -10.55 -9.28
C VAL A 79 -7.34 -11.40 -9.24
N ILE A 80 -6.46 -11.21 -10.22
CA ILE A 80 -5.12 -11.82 -10.24
C ILE A 80 -4.23 -11.04 -9.28
N ALA A 81 -3.53 -11.73 -8.38
CA ALA A 81 -2.55 -11.16 -7.48
C ALA A 81 -1.36 -12.11 -7.30
N ALA A 82 -0.22 -11.59 -6.82
CA ALA A 82 0.83 -12.45 -6.29
C ALA A 82 0.27 -13.32 -5.15
N ALA A 83 0.68 -14.58 -5.05
CA ALA A 83 0.25 -15.47 -3.97
C ALA A 83 0.58 -14.92 -2.56
N THR A 84 1.56 -14.02 -2.48
CA THR A 84 1.94 -13.28 -1.27
C THR A 84 1.32 -11.88 -1.19
N GLY A 85 0.50 -11.48 -2.17
CA GLY A 85 -0.15 -10.18 -2.19
C GLY A 85 -1.11 -10.00 -1.03
N HIS A 86 -1.27 -8.77 -0.57
CA HIS A 86 -2.06 -8.47 0.64
C HIS A 86 -3.48 -9.01 0.56
N VAL A 87 -4.15 -8.86 -0.57
CA VAL A 87 -5.52 -9.38 -0.82
C VAL A 87 -5.59 -10.91 -0.78
N ALA A 88 -4.48 -11.61 -1.04
CA ALA A 88 -4.45 -13.08 -1.04
C ALA A 88 -4.25 -13.66 0.37
N GLY A 89 -3.52 -12.97 1.26
CA GLY A 89 -3.07 -13.55 2.53
C GLY A 89 -3.46 -12.78 3.79
N HIS A 90 -3.72 -11.49 3.72
CA HIS A 90 -3.78 -10.62 4.90
C HIS A 90 -5.06 -9.78 5.04
N GLU A 91 -6.14 -10.14 4.34
CA GLU A 91 -7.41 -9.41 4.40
C GLU A 91 -8.61 -10.26 4.87
N ALA A 92 -8.32 -11.39 5.54
CA ALA A 92 -9.35 -12.25 6.15
C ALA A 92 -10.48 -12.65 5.18
N GLY A 93 -10.18 -12.81 3.88
CA GLY A 93 -11.18 -13.13 2.87
C GLY A 93 -12.10 -11.96 2.50
N ALA A 94 -11.67 -10.70 2.71
CA ALA A 94 -12.50 -9.53 2.42
C ALA A 94 -12.88 -9.44 0.93
N ILE A 95 -12.02 -9.88 0.04
CA ILE A 95 -12.30 -9.89 -1.40
C ILE A 95 -13.33 -10.98 -1.74
N GLU A 96 -13.15 -12.19 -1.21
CA GLU A 96 -14.08 -13.31 -1.38
C GLU A 96 -15.46 -12.98 -0.78
N PHE A 97 -15.49 -12.22 0.31
CA PHE A 97 -16.74 -11.72 0.92
C PHE A 97 -17.53 -10.79 -0.03
N THR A 98 -16.86 -10.11 -0.96
CA THR A 98 -17.54 -9.32 -2.01
C THR A 98 -18.09 -10.18 -3.15
N GLY A 99 -17.80 -11.49 -3.16
CA GLY A 99 -18.21 -12.43 -4.19
C GLY A 99 -17.17 -12.66 -5.31
N HIS A 100 -15.96 -12.13 -5.15
CA HIS A 100 -14.88 -12.26 -6.13
C HIS A 100 -13.77 -13.17 -5.61
N LYS A 101 -13.23 -14.00 -6.50
CA LYS A 101 -12.09 -14.87 -6.15
C LYS A 101 -10.78 -14.12 -6.30
N VAL A 102 -9.87 -14.30 -5.34
CA VAL A 102 -8.46 -13.98 -5.54
C VAL A 102 -7.77 -15.12 -6.27
N ILE A 103 -7.19 -14.84 -7.43
CA ILE A 103 -6.42 -15.76 -8.25
C ILE A 103 -4.94 -15.54 -7.94
N GLY A 104 -4.43 -16.31 -6.98
CA GLY A 104 -3.03 -16.22 -6.55
C GLY A 104 -2.08 -16.86 -7.57
N LEU A 105 -1.17 -16.08 -8.16
CA LEU A 105 -0.13 -16.56 -9.05
C LEU A 105 1.25 -16.61 -8.37
N PRO A 106 2.17 -17.45 -8.88
CA PRO A 106 3.56 -17.47 -8.42
C PRO A 106 4.20 -16.07 -8.50
N GLN A 107 5.06 -15.77 -7.55
CA GLN A 107 5.73 -14.48 -7.46
C GLN A 107 7.25 -14.67 -7.34
N LYS A 108 8.00 -13.62 -7.64
CA LYS A 108 9.44 -13.55 -7.40
C LYS A 108 9.77 -12.30 -6.58
N ASN A 109 10.32 -12.49 -5.38
CA ASN A 109 10.63 -11.40 -4.45
C ASN A 109 9.40 -10.51 -4.13
N GLY A 110 8.23 -11.12 -3.99
CA GLY A 110 6.96 -10.41 -3.76
C GLY A 110 6.32 -9.81 -5.01
N LYS A 111 7.00 -9.80 -6.16
CA LYS A 111 6.49 -9.23 -7.40
C LYS A 111 5.79 -10.26 -8.28
N LEU A 112 4.68 -9.85 -8.86
CA LEU A 112 4.03 -10.52 -9.97
C LEU A 112 4.59 -9.94 -11.27
N ASP A 113 5.14 -10.77 -12.14
CA ASP A 113 5.67 -10.31 -13.43
C ASP A 113 4.67 -10.45 -14.56
N ALA A 114 4.86 -9.65 -15.62
CA ALA A 114 3.98 -9.61 -16.77
C ALA A 114 3.91 -10.95 -17.52
N ALA A 115 5.02 -11.68 -17.62
CA ALA A 115 5.06 -12.97 -18.31
C ALA A 115 4.21 -14.02 -17.57
N THR A 116 4.26 -14.06 -16.26
CA THR A 116 3.43 -14.94 -15.43
C THR A 116 1.93 -14.65 -15.63
N VAL A 117 1.53 -13.37 -15.70
CA VAL A 117 0.15 -12.98 -15.97
C VAL A 117 -0.26 -13.37 -17.40
N GLU A 118 0.59 -13.10 -18.37
CA GLU A 118 0.33 -13.41 -19.77
C GLU A 118 0.18 -14.92 -19.99
N ASP A 119 1.06 -15.74 -19.43
CA ASP A 119 1.02 -17.20 -19.54
C ASP A 119 -0.24 -17.79 -18.88
N PHE A 120 -0.64 -17.22 -17.74
CA PHE A 120 -1.91 -17.59 -17.11
C PHE A 120 -3.09 -17.29 -18.02
N CYS A 121 -3.17 -16.09 -18.60
CA CYS A 121 -4.26 -15.70 -19.49
C CYS A 121 -4.26 -16.54 -20.78
N LYS A 122 -3.10 -16.78 -21.40
CA LYS A 122 -2.99 -17.66 -22.58
C LYS A 122 -3.52 -19.06 -22.28
N THR A 123 -3.12 -19.63 -21.14
CA THR A 123 -3.57 -20.96 -20.72
C THR A 123 -5.09 -20.99 -20.48
N PHE A 124 -5.60 -19.98 -19.76
CA PHE A 124 -7.01 -19.84 -19.48
C PHE A 124 -7.85 -19.80 -20.76
N TYR A 125 -7.53 -18.92 -21.70
CA TYR A 125 -8.30 -18.76 -22.94
C TYR A 125 -8.08 -19.90 -23.98
N ALA A 126 -7.02 -20.69 -23.82
CA ALA A 126 -6.80 -21.88 -24.62
C ALA A 126 -7.65 -23.08 -24.17
N ASP A 127 -8.13 -23.08 -22.93
CA ASP A 127 -8.99 -24.15 -22.41
C ASP A 127 -10.40 -24.00 -22.98
N SER A 128 -10.88 -25.04 -23.69
CA SER A 128 -12.24 -25.07 -24.23
C SER A 128 -13.35 -25.03 -23.16
N ASN A 129 -13.01 -25.29 -21.90
CA ASN A 129 -13.93 -25.28 -20.77
C ASN A 129 -13.77 -24.01 -19.89
N HIS A 130 -13.08 -22.98 -20.37
CA HIS A 130 -12.86 -21.76 -19.55
C HIS A 130 -14.16 -21.09 -19.09
N ASP A 131 -15.27 -21.29 -19.79
CA ASP A 131 -16.61 -20.82 -19.37
C ASP A 131 -17.10 -21.43 -18.04
N HIS A 132 -16.47 -22.52 -17.57
CA HIS A 132 -16.73 -23.13 -16.27
C HIS A 132 -15.82 -22.58 -15.15
N MET A 133 -14.93 -21.67 -15.46
CA MET A 133 -13.92 -21.14 -14.55
C MET A 133 -14.19 -19.68 -14.21
N VAL A 134 -13.54 -19.20 -13.14
CA VAL A 134 -13.57 -17.76 -12.82
C VAL A 134 -12.67 -17.02 -13.80
N PHE A 135 -13.25 -16.05 -14.51
CA PHE A 135 -12.53 -15.25 -15.49
C PHE A 135 -11.50 -14.32 -14.82
N PRO A 136 -10.30 -14.17 -15.39
CA PRO A 136 -9.38 -13.12 -14.99
C PRO A 136 -9.99 -11.75 -15.37
N GLY A 137 -10.21 -10.89 -14.36
CA GLY A 137 -10.91 -9.62 -14.57
C GLY A 137 -10.11 -8.38 -14.15
N MET A 138 -9.04 -8.55 -13.37
CA MET A 138 -8.20 -7.46 -12.88
C MET A 138 -6.84 -8.01 -12.49
N VAL A 139 -5.79 -7.21 -12.62
CA VAL A 139 -4.48 -7.46 -12.01
C VAL A 139 -4.29 -6.51 -10.85
N TYR A 140 -3.99 -7.06 -9.68
CA TYR A 140 -3.66 -6.31 -8.46
C TYR A 140 -2.19 -6.54 -8.08
N ILE A 141 -1.49 -5.47 -7.78
CA ILE A 141 -0.14 -5.49 -7.22
C ILE A 141 -0.02 -4.50 -6.07
N SER A 142 0.89 -4.75 -5.13
CA SER A 142 1.29 -3.79 -4.10
C SER A 142 2.59 -3.08 -4.49
N HIS A 143 2.67 -1.75 -4.30
CA HIS A 143 3.88 -0.98 -4.53
C HIS A 143 4.15 0.02 -3.39
N PRO A 144 5.20 -0.26 -2.55
CA PRO A 144 6.10 -1.43 -2.57
C PRO A 144 5.35 -2.73 -2.25
N THR A 145 5.95 -3.86 -2.62
CA THR A 145 5.40 -5.17 -2.29
C THR A 145 5.43 -5.44 -0.79
N GLU A 146 4.79 -6.51 -0.34
CA GLU A 146 4.80 -6.96 1.05
C GLU A 146 6.21 -7.27 1.56
N TYR A 147 7.13 -7.64 0.66
CA TYR A 147 8.56 -7.83 0.94
C TYR A 147 9.38 -6.53 0.84
N GLY A 148 8.74 -5.38 0.64
CA GLY A 148 9.41 -4.09 0.52
C GLY A 148 10.18 -3.91 -0.79
N THR A 149 10.00 -4.76 -1.79
CA THR A 149 10.62 -4.60 -3.11
C THR A 149 9.83 -3.62 -3.98
N LEU A 150 10.50 -2.99 -4.94
CA LEU A 150 9.93 -1.97 -5.81
C LEU A 150 9.72 -2.53 -7.22
N TYR A 151 8.59 -2.22 -7.83
CA TYR A 151 8.45 -2.33 -9.27
C TYR A 151 9.20 -1.19 -9.94
N SER A 152 9.97 -1.49 -10.96
CA SER A 152 10.52 -0.47 -11.86
C SER A 152 9.45 0.02 -12.84
N LYS A 153 9.69 1.17 -13.44
CA LYS A 153 8.80 1.71 -14.48
C LYS A 153 8.62 0.71 -15.63
N ALA A 154 9.70 0.07 -16.07
CA ALA A 154 9.64 -0.95 -17.13
C ALA A 154 8.80 -2.16 -16.75
N GLU A 155 8.85 -2.63 -15.49
CA GLU A 155 8.00 -3.72 -15.01
C GLU A 155 6.52 -3.30 -14.99
N LEU A 156 6.22 -2.06 -14.58
CA LEU A 156 4.85 -1.54 -14.60
C LEU A 156 4.34 -1.36 -16.03
N GLU A 157 5.16 -0.89 -16.96
CA GLU A 157 4.82 -0.76 -18.38
C GLU A 157 4.51 -2.12 -18.99
N ALA A 158 5.28 -3.16 -18.66
CA ALA A 158 5.03 -4.51 -19.11
C ALA A 158 3.72 -5.08 -18.57
N LEU A 159 3.44 -4.89 -17.27
CA LEU A 159 2.17 -5.30 -16.66
C LEU A 159 0.98 -4.57 -17.28
N SER A 160 1.09 -3.25 -17.45
CA SER A 160 0.05 -2.43 -18.10
C SER A 160 -0.25 -2.92 -19.52
N ALA A 161 0.78 -3.24 -20.30
CA ALA A 161 0.61 -3.76 -21.66
C ALA A 161 -0.13 -5.11 -21.69
N VAL A 162 0.19 -6.03 -20.80
CA VAL A 162 -0.53 -7.31 -20.67
C VAL A 162 -1.98 -7.07 -20.22
N CYS A 163 -2.19 -6.20 -19.24
CA CYS A 163 -3.54 -5.83 -18.79
C CYS A 163 -4.39 -5.28 -19.94
N HIS A 164 -3.84 -4.36 -20.74
CA HIS A 164 -4.53 -3.82 -21.92
C HIS A 164 -4.86 -4.92 -22.95
N THR A 165 -3.92 -5.85 -23.20
CA THR A 165 -4.12 -6.95 -24.15
C THR A 165 -5.32 -7.83 -23.79
N TYR A 166 -5.52 -8.06 -22.49
CA TYR A 166 -6.61 -8.91 -21.99
C TYR A 166 -7.81 -8.11 -21.43
N HIS A 167 -7.84 -6.80 -21.65
CA HIS A 167 -8.90 -5.91 -21.18
C HIS A 167 -9.16 -5.97 -19.68
N MET A 168 -8.11 -6.14 -18.90
CA MET A 168 -8.14 -6.15 -17.45
C MET A 168 -7.59 -4.82 -16.90
N PRO A 169 -8.25 -4.14 -15.94
CA PRO A 169 -7.65 -3.03 -15.24
C PRO A 169 -6.43 -3.46 -14.40
N LEU A 170 -5.42 -2.60 -14.34
CA LEU A 170 -4.29 -2.71 -13.43
C LEU A 170 -4.56 -1.86 -12.18
N PHE A 171 -4.65 -2.52 -11.02
CA PHE A 171 -4.84 -1.89 -9.72
C PHE A 171 -3.56 -1.94 -8.89
N VAL A 172 -3.09 -0.78 -8.41
CA VAL A 172 -1.91 -0.67 -7.55
C VAL A 172 -2.32 -0.27 -6.12
N ASP A 173 -2.07 -1.20 -5.20
CA ASP A 173 -2.13 -0.96 -3.76
C ASP A 173 -0.91 -0.14 -3.33
N GLY A 174 -1.14 1.09 -2.94
CA GLY A 174 -0.13 2.03 -2.49
C GLY A 174 -0.13 2.29 -0.99
N ALA A 175 -0.46 1.28 -0.15
CA ALA A 175 -0.52 1.45 1.31
C ALA A 175 0.75 2.06 1.91
N ARG A 176 1.90 1.83 1.27
CA ARG A 176 3.21 2.39 1.63
C ARG A 176 3.83 3.22 0.51
N LEU A 177 2.99 3.76 -0.38
CA LEU A 177 3.47 4.44 -1.59
C LEU A 177 4.41 5.60 -1.29
N GLY A 178 4.17 6.38 -0.23
CA GLY A 178 5.07 7.45 0.17
C GLY A 178 6.51 6.96 0.36
N TYR A 179 6.70 5.82 0.96
CA TYR A 179 8.02 5.22 1.17
C TYR A 179 8.64 4.71 -0.14
N ALA A 180 7.84 4.11 -1.03
CA ALA A 180 8.32 3.70 -2.35
C ALA A 180 8.84 4.86 -3.18
N LEU A 181 8.12 6.00 -3.18
CA LEU A 181 8.45 7.19 -3.97
C LEU A 181 9.77 7.87 -3.57
N VAL A 182 10.28 7.61 -2.37
CA VAL A 182 11.53 8.21 -1.86
C VAL A 182 12.63 7.17 -1.60
N SER A 183 12.37 5.89 -1.89
CA SER A 183 13.35 4.83 -1.73
C SER A 183 14.45 4.91 -2.78
N GLU A 184 15.65 4.48 -2.41
CA GLU A 184 16.77 4.38 -3.34
C GLU A 184 16.44 3.39 -4.49
N GLY A 185 16.75 3.77 -5.70
CA GLY A 185 16.52 2.98 -6.91
C GLY A 185 15.09 3.05 -7.46
N THR A 186 14.19 3.85 -6.87
CA THR A 186 12.88 4.11 -7.50
C THR A 186 13.04 4.94 -8.76
N ASP A 187 12.33 4.55 -9.82
CA ASP A 187 12.20 5.30 -11.08
C ASP A 187 10.72 5.60 -11.40
N VAL A 188 9.83 5.33 -10.44
CA VAL A 188 8.37 5.49 -10.54
C VAL A 188 7.92 6.73 -9.78
N THR A 189 7.10 7.55 -10.42
CA THR A 189 6.46 8.73 -9.84
C THR A 189 4.94 8.57 -9.76
N LEU A 190 4.25 9.46 -9.05
CA LEU A 190 2.77 9.50 -9.05
C LEU A 190 2.20 9.72 -10.45
N ALA A 191 2.87 10.51 -11.29
CA ALA A 191 2.48 10.72 -12.69
C ALA A 191 2.65 9.45 -13.54
N ASP A 192 3.68 8.63 -13.27
CA ASP A 192 3.84 7.33 -13.92
C ASP A 192 2.72 6.36 -13.52
N LEU A 193 2.36 6.32 -12.24
CA LEU A 193 1.22 5.50 -11.79
C LEU A 193 -0.08 5.94 -12.46
N ALA A 194 -0.35 7.25 -12.51
CA ALA A 194 -1.55 7.77 -13.19
C ALA A 194 -1.58 7.42 -14.69
N ARG A 195 -0.42 7.34 -15.34
CA ARG A 195 -0.31 6.97 -16.77
C ARG A 195 -0.44 5.47 -17.01
N LEU A 196 0.05 4.64 -16.08
CA LEU A 196 0.25 3.20 -16.30
C LEU A 196 -0.82 2.32 -15.69
N THR A 197 -1.67 2.88 -14.82
CA THR A 197 -2.66 2.10 -14.08
C THR A 197 -4.07 2.63 -14.28
N ASP A 198 -5.07 1.77 -14.13
CA ASP A 198 -6.48 2.15 -14.20
C ASP A 198 -6.99 2.66 -12.84
N VAL A 199 -6.39 2.15 -11.76
CA VAL A 199 -6.67 2.60 -10.41
C VAL A 199 -5.45 2.36 -9.53
N PHE A 200 -5.20 3.28 -8.61
CA PHE A 200 -4.24 3.09 -7.51
C PHE A 200 -4.72 3.84 -6.29
N TYR A 201 -4.17 3.53 -5.13
CA TYR A 201 -4.39 4.41 -4.00
C TYR A 201 -3.09 4.89 -3.35
N ILE A 202 -3.16 6.07 -2.76
CA ILE A 202 -2.09 6.71 -2.01
C ILE A 202 -2.37 6.49 -0.54
N GLY A 203 -1.51 5.71 0.11
CA GLY A 203 -1.67 5.37 1.53
C GLY A 203 -1.43 6.56 2.44
N GLY A 204 -2.40 6.87 3.29
CA GLY A 204 -2.27 7.87 4.34
C GLY A 204 -2.03 7.24 5.71
N THR A 205 -2.70 6.15 6.02
CA THR A 205 -2.66 5.48 7.33
C THR A 205 -1.24 5.18 7.81
N LYS A 206 -0.36 4.73 6.95
CA LYS A 206 1.05 4.42 7.28
C LYS A 206 1.98 5.61 7.10
N VAL A 207 1.52 6.70 6.48
CA VAL A 207 2.33 7.87 6.13
C VAL A 207 1.74 9.14 6.76
N GLY A 208 1.63 9.12 8.07
CA GLY A 208 1.33 10.29 8.88
C GLY A 208 -0.14 10.67 9.05
N ALA A 209 -1.10 9.94 8.49
CA ALA A 209 -2.52 10.14 8.77
C ALA A 209 -2.99 9.27 9.97
N LEU A 210 -4.10 9.65 10.61
CA LEU A 210 -4.80 8.79 11.59
C LEU A 210 -5.40 7.56 10.92
N CYS A 211 -5.94 7.75 9.72
CA CYS A 211 -6.54 6.74 8.87
C CYS A 211 -6.79 7.33 7.48
N GLY A 212 -6.93 6.47 6.48
CA GLY A 212 -7.38 6.88 5.17
C GLY A 212 -6.39 6.60 4.05
N GLU A 213 -7.02 6.30 2.91
CA GLU A 213 -6.37 6.04 1.63
C GLU A 213 -7.05 6.92 0.58
N ALA A 214 -6.27 7.56 -0.30
CA ALA A 214 -6.80 8.30 -1.43
C ALA A 214 -6.80 7.40 -2.67
N VAL A 215 -7.97 6.89 -3.05
CA VAL A 215 -8.16 6.08 -4.25
C VAL A 215 -8.25 7.01 -5.46
N VAL A 216 -7.40 6.78 -6.45
CA VAL A 216 -7.29 7.58 -7.67
C VAL A 216 -7.63 6.73 -8.88
N PHE A 217 -8.59 7.18 -9.68
CA PHE A 217 -8.93 6.63 -10.98
C PHE A 217 -8.49 7.63 -12.06
N PRO A 218 -7.36 7.43 -12.73
CA PRO A 218 -6.85 8.37 -13.72
C PRO A 218 -7.77 8.58 -14.91
N HIS A 219 -8.51 7.54 -15.27
CA HIS A 219 -9.37 7.52 -16.48
C HIS A 219 -10.88 7.54 -16.13
N GLY A 220 -11.22 7.97 -14.91
CA GLY A 220 -12.59 7.99 -14.39
C GLY A 220 -12.98 6.72 -13.64
N ALA A 221 -13.75 6.91 -12.58
CA ALA A 221 -14.20 5.82 -11.72
C ALA A 221 -15.35 5.02 -12.39
N PRO A 222 -15.51 3.73 -12.01
CA PRO A 222 -16.67 2.95 -12.42
C PRO A 222 -17.98 3.65 -12.07
N ALA A 223 -19.01 3.46 -12.91
CA ALA A 223 -20.33 4.01 -12.65
C ALA A 223 -20.84 3.62 -11.25
N HIS A 224 -21.41 4.58 -10.54
CA HIS A 224 -21.94 4.40 -9.18
C HIS A 224 -20.89 4.02 -8.11
N PHE A 225 -19.59 4.33 -8.32
CA PHE A 225 -18.55 4.04 -7.34
C PHE A 225 -18.87 4.59 -5.94
N MET A 226 -19.37 5.83 -5.83
CA MET A 226 -19.79 6.41 -4.55
C MET A 226 -20.93 5.62 -3.88
N THR A 227 -21.82 4.99 -4.67
CA THR A 227 -22.87 4.11 -4.14
C THR A 227 -22.25 2.83 -3.53
N MET A 228 -21.24 2.28 -4.15
CA MET A 228 -20.47 1.14 -3.62
C MET A 228 -19.73 1.52 -2.32
N VAL A 229 -19.11 2.71 -2.29
CA VAL A 229 -18.49 3.26 -1.06
C VAL A 229 -19.52 3.35 0.07
N LYS A 230 -20.74 3.84 -0.23
CA LYS A 230 -21.82 3.93 0.76
C LYS A 230 -22.32 2.56 1.21
N GLN A 231 -22.52 1.65 0.28
CA GLN A 231 -23.03 0.29 0.54
C GLN A 231 -22.08 -0.48 1.49
N GLN A 232 -20.76 -0.31 1.32
CA GLN A 232 -19.75 -0.95 2.15
C GLN A 232 -19.39 -0.16 3.42
N GLY A 233 -20.21 0.84 3.79
CA GLY A 233 -20.05 1.60 5.03
C GLY A 233 -18.86 2.57 5.06
N ALA A 234 -18.20 2.80 3.93
CA ALA A 234 -16.99 3.61 3.83
C ALA A 234 -17.26 5.11 3.64
N LEU A 235 -18.49 5.51 3.35
CA LEU A 235 -18.84 6.91 3.14
C LEU A 235 -19.14 7.60 4.49
N LEU A 236 -18.13 8.25 5.04
CA LEU A 236 -18.22 8.90 6.34
C LEU A 236 -19.09 10.17 6.27
N ALA A 237 -20.04 10.32 7.21
CA ALA A 237 -20.83 11.54 7.34
C ALA A 237 -19.93 12.77 7.54
N LYS A 238 -18.88 12.66 8.34
CA LYS A 238 -17.86 13.70 8.53
C LYS A 238 -16.65 13.43 7.63
N GLY A 239 -16.86 13.35 6.31
CA GLY A 239 -15.82 13.06 5.31
C GLY A 239 -14.64 14.03 5.34
N ARG A 240 -14.86 15.26 5.84
CA ARG A 240 -13.78 16.25 6.09
C ARG A 240 -12.61 15.67 6.90
N LEU A 241 -12.84 14.65 7.74
CA LEU A 241 -11.76 13.99 8.47
C LEU A 241 -10.69 13.47 7.52
N MET A 242 -11.10 12.83 6.41
CA MET A 242 -10.16 12.35 5.39
C MET A 242 -9.58 13.53 4.58
N GLY A 243 -10.44 14.46 4.15
CA GLY A 243 -10.05 15.62 3.36
C GLY A 243 -8.96 16.44 4.05
N ILE A 244 -9.14 16.79 5.32
CA ILE A 244 -8.16 17.58 6.10
C ILE A 244 -6.80 16.86 6.15
N GLN A 245 -6.78 15.55 6.37
CA GLN A 245 -5.53 14.78 6.48
C GLN A 245 -4.76 14.82 5.16
N PHE A 246 -5.41 14.52 4.05
CA PHE A 246 -4.76 14.55 2.74
C PHE A 246 -4.45 15.97 2.27
N ASP A 247 -5.28 16.95 2.60
CA ASP A 247 -5.00 18.35 2.32
C ASP A 247 -3.69 18.81 2.98
N VAL A 248 -3.48 18.45 4.25
CA VAL A 248 -2.24 18.75 4.98
C VAL A 248 -1.06 17.96 4.41
N LEU A 249 -1.22 16.66 4.17
CA LEU A 249 -0.14 15.80 3.65
C LEU A 249 0.36 16.26 2.28
N PHE A 250 -0.54 16.77 1.43
CA PHE A 250 -0.19 17.27 0.08
C PHE A 250 0.08 18.79 0.06
N THR A 251 0.22 19.43 1.22
CA THR A 251 0.69 20.82 1.33
C THR A 251 2.20 20.84 1.52
N ASP A 252 2.90 21.70 0.77
CA ASP A 252 4.34 21.95 0.87
C ASP A 252 5.23 20.68 0.87
N GLY A 253 4.79 19.63 0.17
CA GLY A 253 5.53 18.37 0.03
C GLY A 253 5.67 17.58 1.33
N LEU A 254 4.77 17.77 2.31
CA LEU A 254 4.84 17.09 3.60
C LEU A 254 4.86 15.57 3.45
N TYR A 255 4.00 15.00 2.59
CA TYR A 255 3.90 13.56 2.35
C TYR A 255 5.25 12.92 1.99
N THR A 256 5.96 13.54 1.03
CA THR A 256 7.28 13.07 0.61
C THR A 256 8.32 13.30 1.70
N ARG A 257 8.30 14.48 2.34
CA ARG A 257 9.30 14.83 3.37
C ARG A 257 9.27 13.90 4.58
N ILE A 258 8.08 13.55 5.09
CA ILE A 258 7.98 12.63 6.23
C ILE A 258 8.29 11.19 5.83
N SER A 259 8.05 10.82 4.56
CA SER A 259 8.44 9.53 4.03
C SER A 259 9.95 9.34 4.01
N CYS A 260 10.74 10.38 3.74
CA CYS A 260 12.20 10.32 3.76
C CYS A 260 12.72 9.88 5.14
N ASN A 261 12.11 10.34 6.24
CA ASN A 261 12.52 9.93 7.58
C ASN A 261 12.48 8.40 7.78
N ALA A 262 11.43 7.74 7.29
CA ALA A 262 11.31 6.29 7.40
C ALA A 262 12.42 5.56 6.64
N ILE A 263 12.79 6.07 5.45
CA ILE A 263 13.86 5.46 4.63
C ILE A 263 15.24 5.72 5.22
N GLU A 264 15.50 6.94 5.70
CA GLU A 264 16.77 7.30 6.34
C GLU A 264 17.03 6.45 7.60
N THR A 265 16.02 6.28 8.45
CA THR A 265 16.09 5.47 9.66
C THR A 265 16.22 3.98 9.34
N ALA A 266 15.51 3.47 8.32
CA ALA A 266 15.67 2.09 7.85
C ALA A 266 17.08 1.84 7.31
N ASN A 267 17.63 2.74 6.50
CA ASN A 267 18.97 2.61 5.92
C ASN A 267 20.06 2.66 7.01
N ALA A 268 19.94 3.52 8.02
CA ALA A 268 20.85 3.55 9.15
C ALA A 268 20.87 2.22 9.91
N LEU A 269 19.69 1.67 10.18
CA LEU A 269 19.54 0.37 10.83
C LEU A 269 20.12 -0.75 9.96
N LYS A 270 19.75 -0.82 8.68
CA LYS A 270 20.21 -1.83 7.72
C LYS A 270 21.74 -1.86 7.64
N LYS A 271 22.37 -0.68 7.49
CA LYS A 271 23.84 -0.55 7.45
C LYS A 271 24.49 -1.09 8.72
N SER A 272 23.96 -0.76 9.87
CA SER A 272 24.50 -1.18 11.17
C SER A 272 24.35 -2.68 11.42
N LEU A 273 23.19 -3.24 11.09
CA LEU A 273 22.93 -4.69 11.21
C LEU A 273 23.80 -5.49 10.23
N ALA A 274 23.99 -5.01 9.01
CA ALA A 274 24.90 -5.62 8.03
C ALA A 274 26.37 -5.63 8.55
N ALA A 275 26.83 -4.52 9.14
CA ALA A 275 28.16 -4.43 9.73
C ALA A 275 28.36 -5.37 10.94
N LYS A 276 27.30 -5.69 11.67
CA LYS A 276 27.29 -6.67 12.77
C LYS A 276 27.14 -8.13 12.28
N GLY A 277 26.99 -8.35 10.95
CA GLY A 277 26.90 -9.68 10.37
C GLY A 277 25.49 -10.29 10.39
N TYR A 278 24.45 -9.51 10.67
CA TYR A 278 23.06 -10.01 10.57
C TYR A 278 22.70 -10.39 9.14
N ARG A 279 21.99 -11.52 9.01
CA ARG A 279 21.50 -12.01 7.73
C ARG A 279 20.15 -11.37 7.39
N PHE A 280 20.05 -10.79 6.22
CA PHE A 280 18.78 -10.34 5.67
C PHE A 280 18.13 -11.45 4.84
N PHE A 281 16.82 -11.65 5.04
CA PHE A 281 16.02 -12.59 4.27
C PHE A 281 15.74 -12.05 2.87
N MET A 282 15.49 -10.73 2.79
CA MET A 282 15.19 -10.00 1.57
C MET A 282 15.96 -8.68 1.56
N ASP A 283 16.47 -8.29 0.40
CA ASP A 283 17.04 -6.96 0.19
C ASP A 283 15.92 -5.96 -0.14
N SER A 284 15.39 -5.33 0.90
CA SER A 284 14.36 -4.30 0.77
C SER A 284 15.02 -2.91 0.77
N PRO A 285 14.73 -2.04 -0.21
CA PRO A 285 15.15 -0.64 -0.22
C PRO A 285 14.19 0.28 0.55
N THR A 286 13.11 -0.26 1.12
CA THR A 286 12.05 0.52 1.77
C THR A 286 12.19 0.55 3.30
N ASN A 287 11.15 1.05 3.97
CA ASN A 287 11.07 1.12 5.42
C ASN A 287 10.88 -0.23 6.14
N GLN A 288 10.79 -1.33 5.41
CA GLN A 288 10.62 -2.67 5.98
C GLN A 288 11.91 -3.48 5.79
N LEU A 289 12.52 -3.93 6.89
CA LEU A 289 13.69 -4.80 6.89
C LEU A 289 13.28 -6.20 7.35
N PHE A 290 13.74 -7.22 6.64
CA PHE A 290 13.46 -8.63 6.94
C PHE A 290 14.74 -9.30 7.40
N VAL A 291 14.85 -9.55 8.70
CA VAL A 291 16.08 -10.03 9.34
C VAL A 291 15.86 -11.45 9.86
N VAL A 292 16.83 -12.33 9.60
CA VAL A 292 16.83 -13.69 10.15
C VAL A 292 17.49 -13.66 11.51
N LEU A 293 16.75 -13.97 12.56
CA LEU A 293 17.23 -14.03 13.94
C LEU A 293 17.17 -15.46 14.48
N GLU A 294 18.17 -15.83 15.29
CA GLU A 294 18.06 -17.05 16.11
C GLU A 294 16.89 -16.89 17.11
N ASN A 295 16.15 -17.97 17.34
CA ASN A 295 15.03 -17.97 18.29
C ASN A 295 15.48 -17.58 19.70
N THR A 296 16.71 -17.91 20.08
CA THR A 296 17.34 -17.51 21.35
C THR A 296 17.63 -16.02 21.42
N GLN A 297 18.09 -15.40 20.33
CA GLN A 297 18.25 -13.93 20.24
C GLN A 297 16.91 -13.23 20.33
N LEU A 298 15.90 -13.74 19.62
CA LEU A 298 14.56 -13.16 19.63
C LEU A 298 13.95 -13.20 21.05
N ALA A 299 14.11 -14.33 21.77
CA ALA A 299 13.66 -14.45 23.15
C ALA A 299 14.42 -13.48 24.10
N ALA A 300 15.70 -13.23 23.89
CA ALA A 300 16.48 -12.27 24.68
C ALA A 300 16.06 -10.81 24.45
N LEU A 301 15.42 -10.51 23.34
CA LEU A 301 14.87 -9.18 23.01
C LEU A 301 13.45 -8.99 23.50
N GLU A 302 12.78 -10.03 23.97
CA GLU A 302 11.42 -9.95 24.53
C GLU A 302 11.35 -8.94 25.68
N GLY A 303 10.30 -8.12 25.69
CA GLY A 303 10.14 -7.04 26.65
C GLY A 303 11.02 -5.81 26.43
N ARG A 304 11.98 -5.84 25.48
CA ARG A 304 12.87 -4.71 25.15
C ARG A 304 12.57 -4.12 23.77
N ALA A 305 12.32 -4.97 22.76
CA ALA A 305 11.94 -4.57 21.42
C ALA A 305 10.83 -5.47 20.89
N LYS A 306 9.93 -4.93 20.08
CA LYS A 306 8.88 -5.66 19.35
C LYS A 306 9.16 -5.64 17.86
N PHE A 307 9.07 -6.81 17.23
CA PHE A 307 9.17 -7.00 15.79
C PHE A 307 7.91 -7.70 15.25
N GLY A 308 7.61 -7.51 13.97
CA GLY A 308 6.60 -8.32 13.30
C GLY A 308 7.16 -9.73 13.02
N PHE A 309 6.44 -10.78 13.42
CA PHE A 309 6.71 -12.12 12.91
C PHE A 309 6.44 -12.12 11.41
N TRP A 310 7.39 -12.65 10.62
CA TRP A 310 7.20 -12.76 9.19
C TRP A 310 6.95 -14.21 8.77
N GLU A 311 7.97 -15.05 8.94
CA GLU A 311 7.85 -16.49 8.68
C GLU A 311 8.90 -17.29 9.47
N LYS A 312 8.66 -18.58 9.58
CA LYS A 312 9.67 -19.52 10.09
C LYS A 312 10.74 -19.71 9.03
N PHE A 313 12.01 -19.44 9.38
CA PHE A 313 13.12 -19.65 8.46
C PHE A 313 13.58 -21.12 8.48
N ASP A 314 13.85 -21.66 9.68
CA ASP A 314 14.13 -23.07 9.98
C ASP A 314 13.72 -23.38 11.43
N ASP A 315 14.17 -24.52 11.99
CA ASP A 315 13.79 -24.92 13.36
C ASP A 315 14.42 -24.03 14.44
N SER A 316 15.52 -23.32 14.15
CA SER A 316 16.26 -22.47 15.08
C SER A 316 16.20 -20.99 14.76
N HIS A 317 15.66 -20.59 13.60
CA HIS A 317 15.62 -19.19 13.14
C HIS A 317 14.23 -18.77 12.72
N THR A 318 13.94 -17.51 12.96
CA THR A 318 12.72 -16.82 12.55
C THR A 318 13.08 -15.59 11.70
N VAL A 319 12.35 -15.36 10.60
CA VAL A 319 12.38 -14.08 9.90
C VAL A 319 11.48 -13.12 10.65
N VAL A 320 12.05 -12.00 11.08
CA VAL A 320 11.29 -10.90 11.66
C VAL A 320 11.28 -9.71 10.71
N ARG A 321 10.15 -8.99 10.68
CA ARG A 321 10.06 -7.70 10.02
C ARG A 321 10.33 -6.61 11.03
N ILE A 322 11.25 -5.71 10.70
CA ILE A 322 11.52 -4.47 11.44
C ILE A 322 11.03 -3.34 10.53
N ALA A 323 10.03 -2.59 10.98
CA ALA A 323 9.44 -1.52 10.21
C ALA A 323 9.74 -0.16 10.87
N THR A 324 10.31 0.76 10.11
CA THR A 324 10.40 2.17 10.48
C THR A 324 9.21 2.94 9.94
N SER A 325 8.94 4.12 10.49
CA SER A 325 7.80 4.95 10.09
C SER A 325 8.22 6.41 9.88
N TRP A 326 7.28 7.20 9.41
CA TRP A 326 7.42 8.66 9.30
C TRP A 326 7.81 9.34 10.62
N ALA A 327 7.55 8.72 11.78
CA ALA A 327 7.79 9.25 13.12
C ALA A 327 8.94 8.55 13.86
N THR A 328 9.57 7.52 13.28
CA THR A 328 10.69 6.82 13.90
C THR A 328 11.85 7.79 14.18
N ARG A 329 12.33 7.83 15.42
CA ARG A 329 13.44 8.70 15.82
C ARG A 329 14.78 7.98 15.67
N MET A 330 15.82 8.72 15.29
CA MET A 330 17.16 8.13 15.13
C MET A 330 17.69 7.55 16.46
N GLU A 331 17.33 8.15 17.60
CA GLU A 331 17.70 7.65 18.93
C GLU A 331 17.11 6.25 19.21
N GLU A 332 15.94 5.93 18.65
CA GLU A 332 15.33 4.60 18.78
C GLU A 332 16.08 3.57 17.93
N ILE A 333 16.57 3.99 16.75
CA ILE A 333 17.44 3.17 15.90
C ILE A 333 18.77 2.87 16.61
N GLU A 334 19.41 3.88 17.21
CA GLU A 334 20.66 3.72 17.97
C GLU A 334 20.46 2.77 19.16
N GLN A 335 19.36 2.91 19.89
CA GLN A 335 19.00 2.00 20.97
C GLN A 335 18.78 0.57 20.49
N LEU A 336 18.08 0.39 19.35
CA LEU A 336 17.86 -0.95 18.77
C LEU A 336 19.19 -1.57 18.34
N ILE A 337 20.07 -0.82 17.67
CA ILE A 337 21.40 -1.28 17.27
C ILE A 337 22.24 -1.72 18.49
N ALA A 338 22.11 -1.01 19.61
CA ALA A 338 22.81 -1.37 20.85
C ALA A 338 22.25 -2.63 21.52
N LEU A 339 20.97 -2.96 21.27
CA LEU A 339 20.33 -4.18 21.77
C LEU A 339 20.65 -5.43 20.93
N MET A 340 20.85 -5.23 19.64
CA MET A 340 21.19 -6.25 18.67
C MET A 340 22.72 -6.36 18.47
#